data_e3ada549764810679e5560658d4602ce
#
_entry.id   e3ada549764810679e5560658d4602ce
#
_cell.length_a   1.000
_cell.length_b   1.000
_cell.length_c   1.000
_cell.angle_alpha   90.00
_cell.angle_beta   90.00
_cell.angle_gamma   90.00
#
_symmetry.space_group_name_H-M   'P 1'
#
loop_
_entity.id
_entity.type
_entity.pdbx_description
1 polymer ?
#
loop_
_entity_poly.entity_id
_entity_poly.type
_entity_poly.pdbx_seq_one_letter_code
_entity_poly.pdbx_strand_id
1 'polypeptide(L)'
;MAAVLRDAYGLTVSTDSRAAVDDYDRGVRALLGFGADTVAAFEAAVSADPEFALARAGLAVSRYLNEEMAEGRAEMDRAVAAAQAPGLSARERRHVDALALWVGGRGNDAIPLIREILAEHPRDMMLIQRLYYIHFWQGRSAEMLELIESVRGAPSTAIPTCWGSTPSAWRRMGATPRRCPWRSARWG
;
A
#
# COMPACT_ATOMS: atom_id res chain seq x y z
N MET A 1 -1.15 -3.69 -29.75
CA MET A 1 -1.81 -3.81 -28.44
C MET A 1 -0.73 -3.54 -27.40
N ALA A 2 -0.87 -2.49 -26.58
CA ALA A 2 0.05 -2.24 -25.48
C ALA A 2 0.02 -3.43 -24.50
N ALA A 3 1.18 -3.81 -23.98
CA ALA A 3 1.28 -4.91 -23.01
C ALA A 3 0.65 -4.44 -21.69
N VAL A 4 -0.25 -5.22 -21.13
CA VAL A 4 -0.85 -4.96 -19.82
C VAL A 4 0.23 -5.12 -18.75
N LEU A 5 0.64 -4.03 -18.13
CA LEU A 5 1.64 -4.05 -17.07
C LEU A 5 1.02 -4.51 -15.74
N ARG A 6 1.88 -5.10 -14.90
CA ARG A 6 1.52 -5.55 -13.54
C ARG A 6 2.55 -5.06 -12.56
N ASP A 7 2.08 -4.75 -11.34
CA ASP A 7 2.94 -4.44 -10.20
C ASP A 7 3.63 -5.70 -9.64
N ALA A 8 4.50 -5.52 -8.65
CA ALA A 8 5.24 -6.60 -7.98
C ALA A 8 4.32 -7.63 -7.29
N TYR A 9 3.06 -7.30 -7.06
CA TYR A 9 2.06 -8.17 -6.42
C TYR A 9 1.15 -8.85 -7.44
N GLY A 10 1.39 -8.62 -8.74
CA GLY A 10 0.68 -9.22 -9.86
C GLY A 10 -0.65 -8.55 -10.19
N LEU A 11 -0.92 -7.37 -9.64
CA LEU A 11 -2.11 -6.59 -9.96
C LEU A 11 -1.88 -5.78 -11.23
N THR A 12 -2.87 -5.77 -12.12
CA THR A 12 -2.82 -4.95 -13.35
C THR A 12 -2.82 -3.47 -12.99
N VAL A 13 -1.98 -2.69 -13.67
CA VAL A 13 -1.89 -1.24 -13.51
C VAL A 13 -2.11 -0.52 -14.83
N SER A 14 -2.79 0.63 -14.78
CA SER A 14 -3.18 1.43 -15.95
C SER A 14 -2.11 2.49 -16.26
N THR A 15 -0.93 2.02 -16.62
CA THR A 15 0.17 2.83 -17.16
C THR A 15 0.88 2.03 -18.24
N ASP A 16 1.41 2.70 -19.26
CA ASP A 16 2.26 2.09 -20.29
C ASP A 16 3.75 2.24 -19.98
N SER A 17 4.10 2.96 -18.90
CA SER A 17 5.48 3.22 -18.47
C SER A 17 5.98 2.12 -17.54
N ARG A 18 6.86 1.26 -18.03
CA ARG A 18 7.52 0.25 -17.19
C ARG A 18 8.34 0.90 -16.06
N ALA A 19 9.01 2.02 -16.36
CA ALA A 19 9.77 2.77 -15.36
C ALA A 19 8.86 3.28 -14.22
N ALA A 20 7.66 3.79 -14.56
CA ALA A 20 6.70 4.21 -13.55
C ALA A 20 6.25 3.03 -12.65
N VAL A 21 6.05 1.84 -13.22
CA VAL A 21 5.71 0.63 -12.44
C VAL A 21 6.86 0.22 -11.52
N ASP A 22 8.09 0.20 -12.00
CA ASP A 22 9.26 -0.19 -11.21
C ASP A 22 9.49 0.77 -10.03
N ASP A 23 9.30 2.07 -10.24
CA ASP A 23 9.41 3.10 -9.21
C ASP A 23 8.22 3.05 -8.24
N TYR A 24 7.00 2.81 -8.72
CA TYR A 24 5.82 2.55 -7.89
C TYR A 24 6.03 1.35 -6.96
N ASP A 25 6.53 0.24 -7.49
CA ASP A 25 6.84 -0.97 -6.73
C ASP A 25 7.91 -0.71 -5.66
N ARG A 26 8.91 0.12 -5.97
CA ARG A 26 9.90 0.56 -4.99
C ARG A 26 9.23 1.40 -3.89
N GLY A 27 8.37 2.33 -4.26
CA GLY A 27 7.60 3.15 -3.32
C GLY A 27 6.71 2.33 -2.39
N VAL A 28 5.96 1.35 -2.94
CA VAL A 28 5.13 0.45 -2.13
C VAL A 28 5.99 -0.36 -1.17
N ARG A 29 7.11 -0.94 -1.62
CA ARG A 29 8.02 -1.69 -0.73
C ARG A 29 8.60 -0.81 0.38
N ALA A 30 9.01 0.41 0.05
CA ALA A 30 9.52 1.38 1.02
C ALA A 30 8.43 1.76 2.03
N LEU A 31 7.20 2.05 1.58
CA LEU A 31 6.05 2.35 2.44
C LEU A 31 5.76 1.22 3.42
N LEU A 32 5.76 -0.03 2.95
CA LEU A 32 5.54 -1.21 3.79
C LEU A 32 6.66 -1.42 4.82
N GLY A 33 7.89 -1.06 4.47
CA GLY A 33 9.09 -1.20 5.31
C GLY A 33 9.46 0.05 6.12
N PHE A 34 8.67 1.13 6.06
CA PHE A 34 9.00 2.44 6.66
C PHE A 34 10.35 3.00 6.18
N GLY A 35 10.64 2.81 4.88
CA GLY A 35 11.86 3.32 4.25
C GLY A 35 11.84 4.84 4.09
N ALA A 36 12.99 5.47 4.28
CA ALA A 36 13.14 6.92 4.15
C ALA A 36 12.99 7.42 2.70
N ASP A 37 13.13 6.53 1.72
CA ASP A 37 13.05 6.84 0.28
C ASP A 37 11.64 6.72 -0.30
N THR A 38 10.62 6.51 0.53
CA THR A 38 9.24 6.29 0.10
C THR A 38 8.71 7.42 -0.78
N VAL A 39 8.86 8.68 -0.33
CA VAL A 39 8.40 9.85 -1.10
C VAL A 39 9.15 9.95 -2.43
N ALA A 40 10.48 9.86 -2.40
CA ALA A 40 11.31 9.97 -3.60
C ALA A 40 10.99 8.88 -4.65
N ALA A 41 10.65 7.66 -4.21
CA ALA A 41 10.26 6.59 -5.10
C ALA A 41 8.92 6.87 -5.80
N PHE A 42 7.90 7.34 -5.06
CA PHE A 42 6.62 7.71 -5.68
C PHE A 42 6.74 8.97 -6.54
N GLU A 43 7.58 9.95 -6.18
CA GLU A 43 7.87 11.10 -7.03
C GLU A 43 8.49 10.68 -8.36
N ALA A 44 9.42 9.73 -8.36
CA ALA A 44 10.00 9.19 -9.58
C ALA A 44 8.93 8.48 -10.44
N ALA A 45 8.03 7.70 -9.83
CA ALA A 45 6.93 7.06 -10.54
C ALA A 45 5.99 8.08 -11.20
N VAL A 46 5.61 9.13 -10.48
CA VAL A 46 4.77 10.22 -11.00
C VAL A 46 5.50 11.03 -12.09
N SER A 47 6.83 11.18 -11.97
CA SER A 47 7.63 11.86 -12.99
C SER A 47 7.72 11.03 -14.28
N ALA A 48 7.78 9.71 -14.17
CA ALA A 48 7.81 8.78 -15.30
C ALA A 48 6.45 8.61 -15.99
N ASP A 49 5.35 8.80 -15.26
CA ASP A 49 3.98 8.86 -15.78
C ASP A 49 3.09 9.74 -14.87
N PRO A 50 2.86 11.00 -15.27
CA PRO A 50 2.03 11.93 -14.50
C PRO A 50 0.57 11.52 -14.38
N GLU A 51 0.05 10.67 -15.25
CA GLU A 51 -1.34 10.20 -15.20
C GLU A 51 -1.50 8.89 -14.41
N PHE A 52 -0.42 8.34 -13.86
CA PHE A 52 -0.48 7.11 -13.07
C PHE A 52 -1.13 7.37 -11.70
N ALA A 53 -2.45 7.20 -11.60
CA ALA A 53 -3.27 7.51 -10.44
C ALA A 53 -2.81 6.80 -9.15
N LEU A 54 -2.40 5.52 -9.25
CA LEU A 54 -1.90 4.78 -8.07
C LEU A 54 -0.59 5.33 -7.52
N ALA A 55 0.34 5.78 -8.39
CA ALA A 55 1.58 6.40 -7.96
C ALA A 55 1.33 7.73 -7.25
N ARG A 56 0.42 8.56 -7.79
CA ARG A 56 -0.03 9.79 -7.12
C ARG A 56 -0.67 9.51 -5.77
N ALA A 57 -1.53 8.50 -5.67
CA ALA A 57 -2.16 8.11 -4.41
C ALA A 57 -1.10 7.62 -3.38
N GLY A 58 -0.10 6.87 -3.83
CA GLY A 58 1.04 6.47 -3.00
C GLY A 58 1.87 7.65 -2.50
N LEU A 59 2.13 8.63 -3.38
CA LEU A 59 2.81 9.87 -3.01
C LEU A 59 2.01 10.68 -1.99
N ALA A 60 0.71 10.82 -2.22
CA ALA A 60 -0.20 11.52 -1.31
C ALA A 60 -0.20 10.91 0.10
N VAL A 61 -0.33 9.57 0.17
CA VAL A 61 -0.28 8.82 1.44
C VAL A 61 1.06 9.02 2.14
N SER A 62 2.18 8.96 1.39
CA SER A 62 3.52 9.08 1.95
C SER A 62 3.77 10.46 2.53
N ARG A 63 3.39 11.52 1.82
CA ARG A 63 3.47 12.90 2.32
C ARG A 63 2.59 13.13 3.54
N TYR A 64 1.35 12.61 3.50
CA TYR A 64 0.44 12.71 4.64
C TYR A 64 0.99 12.03 5.89
N LEU A 65 1.66 10.88 5.75
CA LEU A 65 2.33 10.16 6.84
C LEU A 65 3.58 10.87 7.37
N ASN A 66 4.23 11.67 6.54
CA ASN A 66 5.38 12.51 6.91
C ASN A 66 4.94 13.86 7.52
N GLU A 67 3.66 14.02 7.87
CA GLU A 67 3.10 15.26 8.44
C GLU A 67 3.01 16.44 7.44
N GLU A 68 3.29 16.20 6.15
CA GLU A 68 3.09 17.14 5.03
C GLU A 68 1.62 17.09 4.59
N MET A 69 0.71 17.47 5.50
CA MET A 69 -0.73 17.18 5.32
C MET A 69 -1.37 17.99 4.19
N ALA A 70 -0.92 19.22 3.95
CA ALA A 70 -1.47 20.06 2.88
C ALA A 70 -1.04 19.52 1.51
N GLU A 71 0.23 19.19 1.36
CA GLU A 71 0.82 18.61 0.15
C GLU A 71 0.22 17.22 -0.14
N GLY A 72 0.06 16.40 0.92
CA GLY A 72 -0.56 15.09 0.81
C GLY A 72 -2.01 15.17 0.31
N ARG A 73 -2.81 16.11 0.82
CA ARG A 73 -4.19 16.33 0.34
C ARG A 73 -4.21 16.84 -1.09
N ALA A 74 -3.38 17.82 -1.42
CA ALA A 74 -3.31 18.36 -2.79
C ALA A 74 -2.90 17.29 -3.81
N GLU A 75 -1.97 16.38 -3.44
CA GLU A 75 -1.59 15.27 -4.32
C GLU A 75 -2.70 14.20 -4.40
N MET A 76 -3.45 13.97 -3.32
CA MET A 76 -4.62 13.09 -3.36
C MET A 76 -5.71 13.63 -4.29
N ASP A 77 -5.96 14.94 -4.30
CA ASP A 77 -6.92 15.56 -5.24
C ASP A 77 -6.50 15.32 -6.70
N ARG A 78 -5.18 15.40 -6.99
CA ARG A 78 -4.63 15.06 -8.31
C ARG A 78 -4.79 13.57 -8.63
N ALA A 79 -4.59 12.68 -7.64
CA ALA A 79 -4.80 11.24 -7.82
C ALA A 79 -6.26 10.93 -8.15
N VAL A 80 -7.20 11.58 -7.45
CA VAL A 80 -8.65 11.44 -7.71
C VAL A 80 -9.01 11.95 -9.11
N ALA A 81 -8.42 13.09 -9.54
CA ALA A 81 -8.64 13.61 -10.89
C ALA A 81 -8.08 12.65 -11.96
N ALA A 82 -6.87 12.13 -11.79
CA ALA A 82 -6.29 11.12 -12.68
C ALA A 82 -7.12 9.82 -12.71
N ALA A 83 -7.75 9.46 -11.59
CA ALA A 83 -8.61 8.27 -11.51
C ALA A 83 -9.92 8.40 -12.31
N GLN A 84 -10.29 9.59 -12.78
CA GLN A 84 -11.44 9.78 -13.67
C GLN A 84 -11.08 9.53 -15.15
N ALA A 85 -9.81 9.33 -15.49
CA ALA A 85 -9.39 9.13 -16.87
C ALA A 85 -10.07 7.90 -17.51
N PRO A 86 -10.46 7.99 -18.80
CA PRO A 86 -10.98 6.84 -19.52
C PRO A 86 -9.90 5.75 -19.63
N GLY A 87 -10.31 4.49 -19.38
CA GLY A 87 -9.39 3.34 -19.45
C GLY A 87 -8.85 2.87 -18.11
N LEU A 88 -8.99 3.65 -17.03
CA LEU A 88 -8.63 3.18 -15.70
C LEU A 88 -9.54 2.00 -15.26
N SER A 89 -8.96 1.00 -14.60
CA SER A 89 -9.73 -0.13 -14.08
C SER A 89 -10.63 0.29 -12.91
N ALA A 90 -11.75 -0.43 -12.72
CA ALA A 90 -12.62 -0.18 -11.56
C ALA A 90 -11.88 -0.41 -10.23
N ARG A 91 -10.93 -1.37 -10.18
CA ARG A 91 -10.09 -1.60 -9.01
C ARG A 91 -9.28 -0.35 -8.64
N GLU A 92 -8.59 0.25 -9.63
CA GLU A 92 -7.72 1.40 -9.37
C GLU A 92 -8.49 2.63 -8.92
N ARG A 93 -9.66 2.88 -9.52
CA ARG A 93 -10.57 3.96 -9.04
C ARG A 93 -10.95 3.75 -7.59
N ARG A 94 -11.49 2.56 -7.26
CA ARG A 94 -11.89 2.23 -5.88
C ARG A 94 -10.71 2.28 -4.90
N HIS A 95 -9.50 1.90 -5.34
CA HIS A 95 -8.28 2.01 -4.55
C HIS A 95 -7.98 3.47 -4.20
N VAL A 96 -7.98 4.37 -5.20
CA VAL A 96 -7.78 5.80 -5.00
C VAL A 96 -8.87 6.38 -4.11
N ASP A 97 -10.14 6.05 -4.34
CA ASP A 97 -11.27 6.50 -3.52
C ASP A 97 -11.12 6.09 -2.04
N ALA A 98 -10.69 4.85 -1.77
CA ALA A 98 -10.45 4.37 -0.42
C ALA A 98 -9.34 5.16 0.30
N LEU A 99 -8.24 5.46 -0.41
CA LEU A 99 -7.15 6.26 0.13
C LEU A 99 -7.56 7.73 0.30
N ALA A 100 -8.37 8.28 -0.60
CA ALA A 100 -8.90 9.62 -0.49
C ALA A 100 -9.81 9.80 0.75
N LEU A 101 -10.66 8.82 1.03
CA LEU A 101 -11.44 8.79 2.26
C LEU A 101 -10.53 8.82 3.50
N TRP A 102 -9.46 8.04 3.51
CA TRP A 102 -8.54 8.00 4.63
C TRP A 102 -7.76 9.31 4.80
N VAL A 103 -7.17 9.87 3.74
CA VAL A 103 -6.45 11.16 3.76
C VAL A 103 -7.40 12.31 4.16
N GLY A 104 -8.67 12.21 3.77
CA GLY A 104 -9.73 13.13 4.17
C GLY A 104 -10.19 13.01 5.63
N GLY A 105 -9.56 12.13 6.44
CA GLY A 105 -9.95 11.92 7.85
C GLY A 105 -11.17 11.01 8.05
N ARG A 106 -11.68 10.39 6.99
CA ARG A 106 -12.85 9.51 6.98
C ARG A 106 -12.46 8.03 6.97
N GLY A 107 -11.47 7.65 7.80
CA GLY A 107 -10.91 6.30 7.82
C GLY A 107 -11.96 5.19 8.07
N ASN A 108 -12.99 5.46 8.87
CA ASN A 108 -14.09 4.51 9.10
C ASN A 108 -14.88 4.21 7.82
N ASP A 109 -15.09 5.22 6.98
CA ASP A 109 -15.82 5.08 5.72
C ASP A 109 -14.99 4.33 4.66
N ALA A 110 -13.66 4.36 4.78
CA ALA A 110 -12.76 3.61 3.93
C ALA A 110 -12.80 2.09 4.22
N ILE A 111 -13.10 1.66 5.45
CA ILE A 111 -13.04 0.24 5.85
C ILE A 111 -13.88 -0.69 4.95
N PRO A 112 -15.19 -0.44 4.74
CA PRO A 112 -16.00 -1.33 3.90
C PRO A 112 -15.47 -1.39 2.47
N LEU A 113 -15.09 -0.26 1.88
CA LEU A 113 -14.57 -0.19 0.53
C LEU A 113 -13.24 -0.97 0.39
N ILE A 114 -12.33 -0.82 1.36
CA ILE A 114 -11.07 -1.58 1.36
C ILE A 114 -11.35 -3.07 1.49
N ARG A 115 -12.27 -3.51 2.36
CA ARG A 115 -12.62 -4.92 2.52
C ARG A 115 -13.19 -5.53 1.23
N GLU A 116 -14.04 -4.81 0.52
CA GLU A 116 -14.57 -5.24 -0.78
C GLU A 116 -13.45 -5.41 -1.81
N ILE A 117 -12.52 -4.43 -1.90
CA ILE A 117 -11.37 -4.53 -2.82
C ILE A 117 -10.49 -5.72 -2.46
N LEU A 118 -10.20 -5.94 -1.18
CA LEU A 118 -9.36 -7.04 -0.72
C LEU A 118 -9.99 -8.41 -0.90
N ALA A 119 -11.33 -8.52 -0.91
CA ALA A 119 -12.03 -9.76 -1.22
C ALA A 119 -11.78 -10.21 -2.69
N GLU A 120 -11.67 -9.27 -3.62
CA GLU A 120 -11.38 -9.51 -5.03
C GLU A 120 -9.87 -9.53 -5.32
N HIS A 121 -9.09 -8.71 -4.58
CA HIS A 121 -7.67 -8.46 -4.80
C HIS A 121 -6.87 -8.60 -3.48
N PRO A 122 -6.73 -9.82 -2.92
CA PRO A 122 -6.15 -10.04 -1.59
C PRO A 122 -4.64 -9.73 -1.50
N ARG A 123 -4.01 -9.30 -2.59
CA ARG A 123 -2.61 -8.90 -2.65
C ARG A 123 -2.39 -7.39 -2.82
N ASP A 124 -3.42 -6.59 -2.65
CA ASP A 124 -3.28 -5.12 -2.64
C ASP A 124 -2.63 -4.67 -1.32
N MET A 125 -1.29 -4.72 -1.31
CA MET A 125 -0.50 -4.55 -0.09
C MET A 125 -0.63 -3.16 0.53
N MET A 126 -0.83 -2.12 -0.28
CA MET A 126 -1.02 -0.77 0.24
C MET A 126 -2.34 -0.66 1.01
N LEU A 127 -3.42 -1.24 0.50
CA LEU A 127 -4.72 -1.26 1.18
C LEU A 127 -4.72 -2.17 2.41
N ILE A 128 -4.01 -3.31 2.37
CA ILE A 128 -3.82 -4.17 3.54
C ILE A 128 -3.15 -3.38 4.66
N GLN A 129 -2.02 -2.71 4.37
CA GLN A 129 -1.33 -1.88 5.35
C GLN A 129 -2.26 -0.79 5.88
N ARG A 130 -3.01 -0.11 5.01
CA ARG A 130 -3.90 0.97 5.42
C ARG A 130 -5.00 0.48 6.35
N LEU A 131 -5.67 -0.61 6.00
CA LEU A 131 -6.71 -1.21 6.84
C LEU A 131 -6.15 -1.68 8.19
N TYR A 132 -4.96 -2.30 8.18
CA TYR A 132 -4.27 -2.72 9.40
C TYR A 132 -4.05 -1.53 10.34
N TYR A 133 -3.55 -0.39 9.84
CA TYR A 133 -3.31 0.78 10.69
C TYR A 133 -4.59 1.50 11.12
N ILE A 134 -5.64 1.50 10.31
CA ILE A 134 -6.95 2.01 10.75
C ILE A 134 -7.43 1.21 11.98
N HIS A 135 -7.36 -0.12 11.93
CA HIS A 135 -7.73 -0.97 13.05
C HIS A 135 -6.79 -0.82 14.25
N PHE A 136 -5.47 -0.69 13.99
CA PHE A 136 -4.47 -0.48 15.04
C PHE A 136 -4.77 0.77 15.88
N TRP A 137 -4.98 1.91 15.24
CA TRP A 137 -5.28 3.17 15.94
C TRP A 137 -6.63 3.16 16.66
N GLN A 138 -7.51 2.26 16.30
CA GLN A 138 -8.82 2.07 16.95
C GLN A 138 -8.80 0.98 18.04
N GLY A 139 -7.66 0.33 18.28
CA GLY A 139 -7.53 -0.76 19.25
C GLY A 139 -8.27 -2.04 18.86
N ARG A 140 -8.60 -2.23 17.57
CA ARG A 140 -9.36 -3.37 17.04
C ARG A 140 -8.44 -4.55 16.72
N SER A 141 -7.90 -5.17 17.76
CA SER A 141 -6.90 -6.26 17.61
C SER A 141 -7.46 -7.52 16.94
N ALA A 142 -8.74 -7.82 17.15
CA ALA A 142 -9.39 -8.98 16.52
C ALA A 142 -9.46 -8.83 15.00
N GLU A 143 -9.87 -7.65 14.52
CA GLU A 143 -9.95 -7.33 13.09
C GLU A 143 -8.56 -7.25 12.42
N MET A 144 -7.53 -6.84 13.18
CA MET A 144 -6.13 -6.90 12.71
C MET A 144 -5.68 -8.34 12.49
N LEU A 145 -6.00 -9.24 13.43
CA LEU A 145 -5.67 -10.66 13.32
C LEU A 145 -6.40 -11.31 12.15
N GLU A 146 -7.72 -11.09 12.04
CA GLU A 146 -8.54 -11.55 10.92
C GLU A 146 -7.96 -11.12 9.56
N LEU A 147 -7.59 -9.85 9.43
CA LEU A 147 -6.97 -9.31 8.21
C LEU A 147 -5.68 -10.06 7.86
N ILE A 148 -4.79 -10.25 8.82
CA ILE A 148 -3.51 -10.94 8.58
C ILE A 148 -3.71 -12.41 8.23
N GLU A 149 -4.68 -13.08 8.86
CA GLU A 149 -5.01 -14.47 8.56
C GLU A 149 -5.61 -14.63 7.15
N SER A 150 -6.45 -13.69 6.71
CA SER A 150 -7.02 -13.69 5.36
C SER A 150 -5.96 -13.57 4.27
N VAL A 151 -4.92 -12.77 4.51
CA VAL A 151 -3.80 -12.57 3.58
C VAL A 151 -2.82 -13.74 3.57
N ARG A 152 -2.63 -14.44 4.70
CA ARG A 152 -1.74 -15.62 4.80
C ARG A 152 -2.18 -16.79 3.92
N GLY A 153 -3.46 -16.90 3.61
CA GLY A 153 -4.01 -17.93 2.71
C GLY A 153 -3.75 -17.64 1.23
N ALA A 154 -3.37 -16.42 0.85
CA ALA A 154 -3.05 -16.09 -0.52
C ALA A 154 -1.66 -16.63 -0.89
N PRO A 155 -1.46 -17.20 -2.12
CA PRO A 155 -0.15 -17.74 -2.53
C PRO A 155 0.92 -16.65 -2.45
N SER A 156 1.89 -16.89 -1.55
CA SER A 156 2.88 -15.91 -1.12
C SER A 156 4.09 -15.89 -2.04
N THR A 157 4.23 -14.84 -2.83
CA THR A 157 5.55 -14.46 -3.36
C THR A 157 6.03 -13.10 -2.85
N ALA A 158 5.26 -12.39 -2.03
CA ALA A 158 5.54 -10.98 -1.78
C ALA A 158 5.12 -10.41 -0.39
N ILE A 159 4.73 -11.22 0.58
CA ILE A 159 4.50 -10.67 1.92
C ILE A 159 5.87 -10.45 2.57
N PRO A 160 6.24 -9.21 2.96
CA PRO A 160 7.45 -8.99 3.74
C PRO A 160 7.42 -9.87 4.98
N THR A 161 8.44 -10.70 5.16
CA THR A 161 8.54 -11.72 6.23
C THR A 161 8.44 -11.17 7.65
N CYS A 162 8.43 -9.85 7.82
CA CYS A 162 8.24 -9.16 9.10
C CYS A 162 6.77 -9.12 9.58
N TRP A 163 5.80 -9.33 8.69
CA TRP A 163 4.37 -9.15 8.95
C TRP A 163 3.65 -10.45 9.23
N GLY A 164 3.93 -11.16 10.26
CA GLY A 164 3.15 -12.33 10.68
C GLY A 164 3.86 -13.67 10.64
N SER A 165 5.18 -13.68 10.58
CA SER A 165 5.93 -14.92 10.72
C SER A 165 5.88 -15.42 12.16
N THR A 166 5.30 -16.62 12.39
CA THR A 166 5.41 -17.30 13.67
C THR A 166 6.88 -17.63 13.98
N PRO A 167 7.29 -17.78 15.26
CA PRO A 167 8.66 -18.13 15.63
C PRO A 167 9.18 -19.42 14.95
N SER A 168 8.29 -20.31 14.53
CA SER A 168 8.61 -21.52 13.78
C SER A 168 8.95 -21.26 12.31
N ALA A 169 8.37 -20.24 11.68
CA ALA A 169 8.70 -19.84 10.31
C ALA A 169 10.09 -19.20 10.24
N TRP A 170 10.47 -18.41 11.24
CA TRP A 170 11.81 -17.83 11.35
C TRP A 170 12.91 -18.90 11.42
N ARG A 171 12.69 -19.98 12.18
CA ARG A 171 13.65 -21.06 12.28
C ARG A 171 13.88 -21.83 10.98
N ARG A 172 12.84 -22.00 10.15
CA ARG A 172 12.96 -22.70 8.85
C ARG A 172 13.70 -21.89 7.78
N MET A 173 13.74 -20.56 7.91
CA MET A 173 14.44 -19.67 6.96
C MET A 173 15.87 -19.35 7.38
N GLY A 174 16.42 -19.97 8.43
CA GLY A 174 17.78 -19.72 8.94
C GLY A 174 17.98 -18.29 9.46
N ALA A 175 16.89 -17.51 9.60
CA ALA A 175 16.95 -16.15 10.08
C ALA A 175 16.93 -16.12 11.62
N THR A 176 17.96 -15.58 12.23
CA THR A 176 17.97 -15.35 13.65
C THR A 176 17.06 -14.15 14.00
N PRO A 177 16.36 -14.16 15.16
CA PRO A 177 15.47 -13.09 15.60
C PRO A 177 16.11 -11.70 15.74
N ARG A 178 17.40 -11.58 15.52
CA ARG A 178 18.20 -10.35 15.73
C ARG A 178 18.14 -9.34 14.56
N ARG A 179 17.48 -9.66 13.47
CA ARG A 179 17.43 -8.78 12.28
C ARG A 179 16.08 -8.09 12.05
N CYS A 180 15.12 -8.18 12.97
CA CYS A 180 13.91 -7.35 12.92
C CYS A 180 14.18 -6.04 13.68
N PRO A 181 14.15 -4.88 13.03
CA PRO A 181 14.49 -3.58 13.67
C PRO A 181 13.63 -3.25 14.89
N TRP A 182 12.48 -3.87 15.02
CA TRP A 182 11.49 -3.62 16.08
C TRP A 182 11.74 -4.36 17.40
N ARG A 183 12.72 -5.28 17.47
CA ARG A 183 13.01 -6.01 18.72
C ARG A 183 13.88 -5.22 19.71
N SER A 184 14.44 -4.11 19.30
CA SER A 184 15.30 -3.28 20.16
C SER A 184 14.62 -2.06 20.79
N ALA A 185 13.37 -1.76 20.43
CA ALA A 185 12.58 -0.77 21.11
C ALA A 185 12.06 -1.35 22.45
N ARG A 186 12.82 -1.20 23.50
CA ARG A 186 12.30 -1.35 24.86
C ARG A 186 11.39 -0.16 25.13
N TRP A 187 10.13 -0.44 25.26
CA TRP A 187 9.21 0.48 25.89
C TRP A 187 9.52 0.44 27.39
N GLY A 188 10.15 1.51 27.92
CA GLY A 188 10.28 1.78 29.33
C GLY A 188 9.00 2.40 29.88
#